data_0103f0e17c726d598e1e69c6947ecc09
#
_entry.id   0103f0e17c726d598e1e69c6947ecc09
#
_cell.length_a   1.000
_cell.length_b   1.000
_cell.length_c   1.000
_cell.angle_alpha   90.00
_cell.angle_beta   90.00
_cell.angle_gamma   90.00
#
_symmetry.space_group_name_H-M   'P 1'
#
loop_
_entity.id
_entity.type
_entity.pdbx_description
1 polymer ?
#
loop_
_entity_poly.entity_id
_entity_poly.type
_entity_poly.pdbx_seq_one_letter_code
_entity_poly.pdbx_strand_id
1 'polypeptide(L)'
;MSASFAFNADLRTLKQIRRFIADAADNIGARRDSIDDIVYAANELISNAITYGYGGQAGPIWVDVWNDGGSLCVRICDAAPAFNPLNVPLPRNLIGRGQQRAGGLGLFLSRHLLDDLQYRVLPEGGNELILVKWNAF
;
A
#
# COMPACT_ATOMS: atom_id res chain seq x y z
N MET A 1 3.12 -6.49 -18.93
CA MET A 1 2.11 -7.35 -18.32
C MET A 1 1.68 -6.80 -16.97
N SER A 2 0.42 -6.88 -16.65
CA SER A 2 -0.10 -6.39 -15.39
C SER A 2 -1.12 -7.38 -14.83
N ALA A 3 -1.38 -7.27 -13.53
CA ALA A 3 -2.38 -8.07 -12.84
C ALA A 3 -3.23 -7.15 -11.99
N SER A 4 -4.53 -7.43 -11.93
CA SER A 4 -5.50 -6.60 -11.20
C SER A 4 -6.46 -7.48 -10.42
N PHE A 5 -6.85 -7.02 -9.25
CA PHE A 5 -7.84 -7.73 -8.44
C PHE A 5 -8.57 -6.77 -7.51
N ALA A 6 -9.79 -7.16 -7.13
CA ALA A 6 -10.61 -6.39 -6.19
C ALA A 6 -10.84 -7.21 -4.91
N PHE A 7 -10.74 -6.52 -3.77
CA PHE A 7 -10.88 -7.13 -2.45
C PHE A 7 -11.89 -6.34 -1.61
N ASN A 8 -12.43 -6.95 -0.58
CA ASN A 8 -13.20 -6.23 0.43
C ASN A 8 -12.29 -5.58 1.46
N ALA A 9 -12.68 -4.40 1.92
CA ALA A 9 -11.95 -3.67 2.96
C ALA A 9 -12.19 -4.33 4.32
N ASP A 10 -11.40 -5.33 4.62
CA ASP A 10 -11.49 -6.10 5.85
C ASP A 10 -10.07 -6.52 6.22
N LEU A 11 -9.68 -6.30 7.48
CA LEU A 11 -8.34 -6.68 7.92
C LEU A 11 -8.05 -8.17 7.71
N ARG A 12 -9.09 -8.99 7.68
CA ARG A 12 -8.93 -10.43 7.42
C ARG A 12 -8.52 -10.72 5.99
N THR A 13 -8.67 -9.77 5.06
CA THR A 13 -8.27 -9.98 3.66
C THR A 13 -6.83 -9.55 3.40
N LEU A 14 -6.14 -8.95 4.37
CA LEU A 14 -4.77 -8.46 4.17
C LEU A 14 -3.82 -9.57 3.70
N LYS A 15 -3.95 -10.76 4.26
CA LYS A 15 -3.10 -11.88 3.86
C LYS A 15 -3.29 -12.23 2.39
N GLN A 16 -4.53 -12.21 1.91
CA GLN A 16 -4.84 -12.49 0.51
C GLN A 16 -4.26 -11.39 -0.40
N ILE A 17 -4.35 -10.15 0.05
CA ILE A 17 -3.83 -9.02 -0.73
C ILE A 17 -2.31 -9.11 -0.83
N ARG A 18 -1.63 -9.39 0.29
CA ARG A 18 -0.18 -9.57 0.26
C ARG A 18 0.23 -10.68 -0.69
N ARG A 19 -0.48 -11.80 -0.65
CA ARG A 19 -0.18 -12.93 -1.53
C ARG A 19 -0.39 -12.55 -2.99
N PHE A 20 -1.48 -11.85 -3.28
CA PHE A 20 -1.75 -11.41 -4.64
C PHE A 20 -0.62 -10.54 -5.18
N ILE A 21 -0.18 -9.55 -4.40
CA ILE A 21 0.89 -8.65 -4.83
C ILE A 21 2.19 -9.42 -5.03
N ALA A 22 2.54 -10.29 -4.08
CA ALA A 22 3.78 -11.06 -4.17
C ALA A 22 3.78 -11.98 -5.38
N ASP A 23 2.69 -12.70 -5.62
CA ASP A 23 2.58 -13.62 -6.74
C ASP A 23 2.59 -12.88 -8.08
N ALA A 24 1.86 -11.78 -8.17
CA ALA A 24 1.82 -10.99 -9.39
C ALA A 24 3.20 -10.40 -9.72
N ALA A 25 3.89 -9.87 -8.72
CA ALA A 25 5.21 -9.30 -8.91
C ALA A 25 6.24 -10.38 -9.30
N ASP A 26 6.16 -11.54 -8.67
CA ASP A 26 7.04 -12.65 -9.01
C ASP A 26 6.80 -13.14 -10.44
N ASN A 27 5.54 -13.24 -10.83
CA ASN A 27 5.16 -13.70 -12.17
C ASN A 27 5.67 -12.79 -13.28
N ILE A 28 5.79 -11.49 -13.02
CA ILE A 28 6.32 -10.58 -14.04
C ILE A 28 7.84 -10.40 -13.93
N GLY A 29 8.49 -11.11 -13.01
CA GLY A 29 9.94 -11.16 -12.95
C GLY A 29 10.62 -10.20 -12.00
N ALA A 30 9.91 -9.63 -11.06
CA ALA A 30 10.50 -8.69 -10.11
C ALA A 30 11.47 -9.39 -9.15
N ARG A 31 12.45 -8.62 -8.68
CA ARG A 31 13.43 -9.15 -7.74
C ARG A 31 12.81 -9.33 -6.36
N ARG A 32 13.28 -10.35 -5.65
CA ARG A 32 12.71 -10.73 -4.36
C ARG A 32 12.79 -9.59 -3.34
N ASP A 33 13.91 -8.88 -3.27
CA ASP A 33 14.06 -7.81 -2.30
C ASP A 33 13.07 -6.66 -2.56
N SER A 34 12.83 -6.34 -3.83
CA SER A 34 11.85 -5.32 -4.20
C SER A 34 10.43 -5.78 -3.88
N ILE A 35 10.13 -7.06 -4.12
CA ILE A 35 8.82 -7.62 -3.79
C ILE A 35 8.58 -7.51 -2.29
N ASP A 36 9.55 -7.92 -1.48
CA ASP A 36 9.39 -7.90 -0.03
C ASP A 36 9.12 -6.49 0.50
N ASP A 37 9.86 -5.51 -0.02
CA ASP A 37 9.68 -4.11 0.39
C ASP A 37 8.30 -3.58 0.02
N ILE A 38 7.87 -3.84 -1.21
CA ILE A 38 6.60 -3.28 -1.68
C ILE A 38 5.40 -3.99 -1.03
N VAL A 39 5.54 -5.27 -0.74
CA VAL A 39 4.48 -6.03 -0.04
C VAL A 39 4.33 -5.51 1.39
N TYR A 40 5.45 -5.25 2.08
CA TYR A 40 5.38 -4.69 3.42
C TYR A 40 4.70 -3.31 3.40
N ALA A 41 5.13 -2.44 2.50
CA ALA A 41 4.57 -1.09 2.40
C ALA A 41 3.09 -1.12 2.04
N ALA A 42 2.71 -1.97 1.09
CA ALA A 42 1.31 -2.11 0.69
C ALA A 42 0.45 -2.57 1.87
N ASN A 43 0.96 -3.53 2.65
CA ASN A 43 0.22 -4.04 3.80
C ASN A 43 -0.08 -2.92 4.80
N GLU A 44 0.91 -2.08 5.10
CA GLU A 44 0.76 -0.98 6.04
C GLU A 44 -0.22 0.07 5.52
N LEU A 45 -0.10 0.43 4.25
CA LEU A 45 -0.96 1.45 3.65
C LEU A 45 -2.40 0.97 3.51
N ILE A 46 -2.59 -0.29 3.13
CA ILE A 46 -3.94 -0.86 3.00
C ILE A 46 -4.58 -1.03 4.39
N SER A 47 -3.80 -1.46 5.37
CA SER A 47 -4.29 -1.56 6.75
C SER A 47 -4.79 -0.20 7.23
N ASN A 48 -4.06 0.87 6.93
CA ASN A 48 -4.47 2.22 7.28
C ASN A 48 -5.74 2.65 6.53
N ALA A 49 -5.84 2.29 5.26
CA ALA A 49 -7.05 2.60 4.48
C ALA A 49 -8.28 1.91 5.06
N ILE A 50 -8.14 0.67 5.50
CA ILE A 50 -9.24 -0.08 6.11
C ILE A 50 -9.61 0.53 7.46
N THR A 51 -8.61 0.80 8.28
CA THR A 51 -8.84 1.24 9.66
C THR A 51 -9.28 2.69 9.74
N TYR A 52 -8.58 3.57 9.03
CA TYR A 52 -8.81 5.01 9.15
C TYR A 52 -9.59 5.59 7.99
N GLY A 53 -9.42 5.05 6.79
CA GLY A 53 -10.16 5.48 5.64
C GLY A 53 -11.61 5.03 5.70
N TYR A 54 -11.81 3.74 5.70
CA TYR A 54 -13.15 3.17 5.79
C TYR A 54 -13.72 3.22 7.21
N GLY A 55 -12.86 3.26 8.22
CA GLY A 55 -13.33 3.34 9.60
C GLY A 55 -14.22 2.17 10.01
N GLY A 56 -13.94 1.00 9.49
CA GLY A 56 -14.73 -0.19 9.79
C GLY A 56 -15.93 -0.40 8.88
N GLN A 57 -16.18 0.52 7.97
CA GLN A 57 -17.23 0.34 6.97
C GLN A 57 -16.76 -0.57 5.86
N ALA A 58 -17.69 -1.28 5.25
CA ALA A 58 -17.36 -2.13 4.11
C ALA A 58 -17.11 -1.29 2.87
N GLY A 59 -16.25 -1.78 1.99
CA GLY A 59 -15.99 -1.12 0.73
C GLY A 59 -14.93 -1.88 -0.05
N PRO A 60 -14.77 -1.56 -1.35
CA PRO A 60 -13.81 -2.25 -2.19
C PRO A 60 -12.42 -1.67 -2.10
N ILE A 61 -11.43 -2.53 -2.34
CA ILE A 61 -10.04 -2.13 -2.54
C ILE A 61 -9.59 -2.79 -3.83
N TRP A 62 -9.10 -1.98 -4.77
CA TRP A 62 -8.59 -2.48 -6.04
C TRP A 62 -7.08 -2.40 -6.03
N VAL A 63 -6.41 -3.46 -6.50
CA VAL A 63 -4.96 -3.54 -6.51
C VAL A 63 -4.50 -3.93 -7.91
N ASP A 64 -3.57 -3.16 -8.47
CA ASP A 64 -2.95 -3.43 -9.75
C ASP A 64 -1.44 -3.52 -9.57
N VAL A 65 -0.79 -4.45 -10.28
CA VAL A 65 0.67 -4.67 -10.21
C VAL A 65 1.21 -4.72 -11.63
N TRP A 66 2.26 -3.93 -11.92
CA TRP A 66 2.87 -3.94 -13.25
C TRP A 66 4.33 -3.51 -13.22
N ASN A 67 5.01 -3.72 -14.33
CA ASN A 67 6.37 -3.27 -14.58
C ASN A 67 6.32 -2.01 -15.44
N ASP A 68 6.92 -0.94 -14.95
CA ASP A 68 7.00 0.31 -15.69
C ASP A 68 8.46 0.65 -15.92
N GLY A 69 8.98 0.21 -17.07
CA GLY A 69 10.36 0.53 -17.46
C GLY A 69 11.41 0.02 -16.48
N GLY A 70 11.17 -1.10 -15.83
CA GLY A 70 12.09 -1.65 -14.83
C GLY A 70 11.73 -1.31 -13.40
N SER A 71 10.68 -0.53 -13.19
CA SER A 71 10.16 -0.25 -11.85
C SER A 71 8.97 -1.15 -11.56
N LEU A 72 8.95 -1.69 -10.36
CA LEU A 72 7.79 -2.44 -9.87
C LEU A 72 6.79 -1.44 -9.30
N CYS A 73 5.60 -1.45 -9.85
CA CYS A 73 4.55 -0.52 -9.44
C CYS A 73 3.34 -1.27 -8.90
N VAL A 74 2.79 -0.77 -7.81
CA VAL A 74 1.54 -1.26 -7.23
C VAL A 74 0.61 -0.07 -7.05
N ARG A 75 -0.59 -0.17 -7.64
CA ARG A 75 -1.62 0.85 -7.49
C ARG A 75 -2.69 0.31 -6.57
N ILE A 76 -3.05 1.10 -5.57
CA ILE A 76 -4.08 0.75 -4.60
C ILE A 76 -5.15 1.83 -4.63
N CYS A 77 -6.37 1.44 -4.98
CA CYS A 77 -7.51 2.35 -4.99
C CYS A 77 -8.55 1.89 -4.00
N ASP A 78 -9.23 2.85 -3.39
CA ASP A 78 -10.38 2.56 -2.53
C ASP A 78 -11.48 3.59 -2.76
N ALA A 79 -12.63 3.38 -2.11
CA ALA A 79 -13.78 4.27 -2.20
C ALA A 79 -14.02 5.00 -0.86
N ALA A 80 -13.05 5.00 0.02
CA ALA A 80 -13.17 5.63 1.33
C ALA A 80 -13.11 7.16 1.22
N PRO A 81 -13.51 7.89 2.26
CA PRO A 81 -13.28 9.33 2.30
C PRO A 81 -11.80 9.67 2.15
N ALA A 82 -11.51 10.87 1.67
CA ALA A 82 -10.16 11.30 1.38
C ALA A 82 -9.25 11.14 2.61
N PHE A 83 -8.14 10.44 2.42
CA PHE A 83 -7.14 10.22 3.46
C PHE A 83 -5.77 10.16 2.79
N ASN A 84 -4.98 11.23 2.95
CA ASN A 84 -3.66 11.31 2.33
C ASN A 84 -2.60 10.85 3.33
N PRO A 85 -2.03 9.66 3.15
CA PRO A 85 -1.01 9.16 4.07
C PRO A 85 0.25 10.02 4.08
N LEU A 86 0.51 10.78 3.02
CA LEU A 86 1.70 11.61 2.96
C LEU A 86 1.64 12.80 3.91
N ASN A 87 0.45 13.13 4.39
CA ASN A 87 0.27 14.24 5.31
C ASN A 87 0.30 13.82 6.77
N VAL A 88 0.43 12.54 7.04
CA VAL A 88 0.52 12.05 8.41
C VAL A 88 1.91 12.39 8.96
N PRO A 89 2.00 13.08 10.09
CA PRO A 89 3.32 13.42 10.65
C PRO A 89 4.06 12.18 11.09
N LEU A 90 5.38 12.25 11.03
CA LEU A 90 6.20 11.18 11.57
C LEU A 90 6.02 11.10 13.08
N PRO A 91 6.13 9.91 13.66
CA PRO A 91 6.02 9.77 15.11
C PRO A 91 7.08 10.59 15.80
N ARG A 92 6.71 11.28 16.88
CA ARG A 92 7.64 12.04 17.63
C ARG A 92 8.67 11.19 18.29
N ASN A 93 8.22 10.06 18.73
CA ASN A 93 9.05 9.17 19.51
C ASN A 93 9.02 7.80 18.86
N LEU A 94 9.97 7.57 18.00
CA LEU A 94 10.08 6.30 17.32
C LEU A 94 10.49 5.18 18.24
N ILE A 95 10.99 5.54 19.41
CA ILE A 95 11.43 4.55 20.31
C ILE A 95 10.41 4.36 21.33
N GLY A 96 9.86 3.38 21.23
CA GLY A 96 9.33 3.05 22.12
C GLY A 96 8.47 3.23 23.12
N ARG A 97 7.57 3.68 22.97
CA ARG A 97 6.48 3.55 23.83
C ARG A 97 5.65 2.47 23.31
N GLY A 98 5.26 1.60 24.09
CA GLY A 98 4.44 0.48 23.66
C GLY A 98 3.18 0.90 22.96
N GLN A 99 2.73 2.06 23.18
CA GLN A 99 1.51 2.50 22.55
C GLN A 99 1.72 3.25 21.26
N GLN A 100 2.85 3.11 20.65
CA GLN A 100 3.05 3.66 19.34
C GLN A 100 1.96 3.22 18.42
N ARG A 101 1.38 4.15 17.75
CA ARG A 101 0.35 3.80 16.81
C ARG A 101 0.95 3.21 15.60
N ALA A 102 0.41 2.08 15.23
CA ALA A 102 0.86 1.40 14.06
C ALA A 102 0.80 2.28 12.84
N GLY A 103 -0.21 3.10 12.70
CA GLY A 103 -0.35 3.96 11.55
C GLY A 103 0.82 4.89 11.33
N GLY A 104 1.30 5.53 12.40
CA GLY A 104 2.40 6.47 12.29
C GLY A 104 3.71 5.80 11.96
N LEU A 105 4.06 4.74 12.68
CA LEU A 105 5.33 4.07 12.49
C LEU A 105 5.36 3.29 11.19
N GLY A 106 4.28 2.58 10.88
CA GLY A 106 4.20 1.80 9.64
C GLY A 106 4.29 2.68 8.43
N LEU A 107 3.66 3.84 8.45
CA LEU A 107 3.75 4.78 7.35
C LEU A 107 5.17 5.31 7.18
N PHE A 108 5.85 5.63 8.28
CA PHE A 108 7.23 6.07 8.24
C PHE A 108 8.12 5.02 7.57
N LEU A 109 8.01 3.76 7.97
CA LEU A 109 8.79 2.68 7.38
C LEU A 109 8.44 2.47 5.92
N SER A 110 7.17 2.52 5.58
CA SER A 110 6.72 2.36 4.18
C SER A 110 7.35 3.41 3.28
N ARG A 111 7.38 4.66 3.72
CA ARG A 111 7.99 5.73 2.94
C ARG A 111 9.48 5.55 2.77
N HIS A 112 10.15 4.90 3.73
CA HIS A 112 11.58 4.59 3.62
C HIS A 112 11.87 3.42 2.69
N LEU A 113 10.97 2.44 2.64
CA LEU A 113 11.17 1.26 1.81
C LEU A 113 10.86 1.51 0.34
N LEU A 114 9.99 2.47 0.05
CA LEU A 114 9.59 2.78 -1.33
C LEU A 114 10.51 3.83 -1.92
N ASP A 115 10.74 3.74 -3.23
CA ASP A 115 11.49 4.76 -3.95
C ASP A 115 10.59 5.94 -4.33
N ASP A 116 9.31 5.69 -4.54
CA ASP A 116 8.33 6.74 -4.77
C ASP A 116 6.97 6.28 -4.24
N LEU A 117 6.19 7.24 -3.77
CA LEU A 117 4.84 7.01 -3.27
C LEU A 117 4.00 8.23 -3.65
N GLN A 118 3.01 8.00 -4.50
CA GLN A 118 2.14 9.06 -5.01
C GLN A 118 0.72 8.86 -4.50
N TYR A 119 0.07 9.97 -4.20
CA TYR A 119 -1.31 9.96 -3.73
C TYR A 119 -2.15 10.95 -4.52
N ARG A 120 -3.40 10.57 -4.82
CA ARG A 120 -4.39 11.53 -5.30
C ARG A 120 -5.79 11.10 -4.89
N VAL A 121 -6.67 12.08 -4.80
CA VAL A 121 -8.10 11.82 -4.63
C VAL A 121 -8.68 11.52 -6.01
N LEU A 122 -9.47 10.46 -6.09
CA LEU A 122 -10.09 10.08 -7.37
C LEU A 122 -11.26 11.01 -7.69
N PRO A 123 -11.51 11.28 -9.00
CA PRO A 123 -12.60 12.20 -9.39
C PRO A 123 -13.97 11.79 -8.88
N GLU A 124 -14.23 10.48 -8.80
CA GLU A 124 -15.52 9.98 -8.32
C GLU A 124 -15.58 9.81 -6.81
N GLY A 125 -14.51 10.20 -6.13
CA GLY A 125 -14.37 9.92 -4.71
C GLY A 125 -13.51 8.71 -4.48
N GLY A 126 -12.89 8.65 -3.32
CA GLY A 126 -11.94 7.60 -2.99
C GLY A 126 -10.51 8.06 -3.18
N ASN A 127 -9.59 7.14 -2.95
CA ASN A 127 -8.17 7.41 -2.90
C ASN A 127 -7.39 6.51 -3.84
N GLU A 128 -6.28 7.03 -4.36
CA GLU A 128 -5.35 6.24 -5.15
C GLU A 128 -3.95 6.42 -4.59
N LEU A 129 -3.27 5.31 -4.35
CA LEU A 129 -1.85 5.28 -4.02
C LEU A 129 -1.11 4.53 -5.10
N ILE A 130 0.05 5.04 -5.49
CA ILE A 130 0.95 4.33 -6.38
C ILE A 130 2.28 4.18 -5.67
N LEU A 131 2.67 2.92 -5.44
CA LEU A 131 3.90 2.54 -4.77
C LEU A 131 4.90 2.10 -5.82
N VAL A 132 6.15 2.55 -5.71
CA VAL A 132 7.16 2.28 -6.73
C VAL A 132 8.47 1.83 -6.11
N LYS A 133 9.05 0.76 -6.69
CA LYS A 133 10.41 0.33 -6.42
C LYS A 133 11.20 0.39 -7.73
N TRP A 134 12.27 1.20 -7.76
CA TRP A 134 13.11 1.34 -8.95
C TRP A 134 14.04 0.14 -9.09
N ASN A 135 14.46 -0.13 -10.32
CA ASN A 135 15.46 -1.17 -10.62
C ASN A 135 15.07 -2.51 -9.98
N ALA A 136 13.81 -2.90 -10.17
CA ALA A 136 13.25 -4.03 -9.48
C ALA A 136 13.23 -5.32 -10.32
N PHE A 137 13.82 -5.27 -11.51
CA PHE A 137 13.79 -6.41 -12.42
C PHE A 137 15.17 -6.84 -12.91
#